data_43f4a7cfe872f4c06f99ece8f786b9f2
#
_entry.id   43f4a7cfe872f4c06f99ece8f786b9f2
#
_cell.length_a   1.000
_cell.length_b   1.000
_cell.length_c   1.000
_cell.angle_alpha   90.00
_cell.angle_beta   90.00
_cell.angle_gamma   90.00
#
_symmetry.space_group_name_H-M   'P 1'
#
loop_
_entity.id
_entity.type
_entity.pdbx_description
1 polymer ?
#
loop_
_entity_poly.entity_id
_entity_poly.type
_entity_poly.pdbx_seq_one_letter_code
_entity_poly.pdbx_strand_id
1 'polypeptide(L)'
;NTIETAAPVIRDRHMTVQPQPHMVRDVTQVAHAAKLRDHEIIDARAAARFRGEAPEPRQGLRAGHIPGSKNLPFTQLLNGDHTMKTIPEMAGEFQKAGVDLSKPAITTCGSGVTAAVLSLALERIGKKDHSLYDGSWTEWGQFPTLNVATGDS
;
A
#
# COMPACT_ATOMS: atom_id res chain seq x y z
N ASN A 1 -3.74 25.36 17.35
CA ASN A 1 -2.39 24.96 17.78
C ASN A 1 -1.42 26.11 17.50
N THR A 2 -0.72 26.57 18.53
CA THR A 2 0.28 27.62 18.41
C THR A 2 1.56 27.01 17.82
N ILE A 3 2.13 27.67 16.81
CA ILE A 3 3.44 27.27 16.28
C ILE A 3 4.50 27.71 17.28
N GLU A 4 5.32 26.77 17.72
CA GLU A 4 6.47 27.07 18.57
C GLU A 4 7.58 27.68 17.74
N THR A 5 8.05 28.88 18.11
CA THR A 5 9.10 29.62 17.38
C THR A 5 10.43 29.62 18.15
N ALA A 6 10.47 29.11 19.39
CA ALA A 6 11.68 28.98 20.17
C ALA A 6 12.55 27.84 19.63
N ALA A 7 13.88 28.02 19.65
CA ALA A 7 14.80 26.96 19.31
C ALA A 7 14.62 25.78 20.28
N PRO A 8 14.43 24.55 19.79
CA PRO A 8 14.22 23.41 20.66
C PRO A 8 15.47 23.11 21.49
N VAL A 9 15.28 22.82 22.76
CA VAL A 9 16.35 22.28 23.60
C VAL A 9 16.55 20.81 23.25
N ILE A 10 17.55 20.52 22.45
CA ILE A 10 17.91 19.16 22.07
C ILE A 10 18.66 18.53 23.24
N ARG A 11 18.07 17.51 23.86
CA ARG A 11 18.74 16.66 24.84
C ARG A 11 19.35 15.47 24.13
N ASP A 12 20.54 15.05 24.52
CA ASP A 12 21.13 13.79 24.04
C ASP A 12 20.17 12.65 24.36
N ARG A 13 19.71 11.98 23.30
CA ARG A 13 18.84 10.81 23.40
C ARG A 13 19.48 9.66 22.66
N HIS A 14 19.59 8.54 23.35
CA HIS A 14 20.02 7.29 22.72
C HIS A 14 18.80 6.59 22.14
N MET A 15 18.87 6.22 20.86
CA MET A 15 17.87 5.40 20.18
C MET A 15 18.56 4.19 19.57
N THR A 16 18.15 3.00 19.99
CA THR A 16 18.60 1.75 19.37
C THR A 16 17.76 1.48 18.13
N VAL A 17 18.39 1.39 16.97
CA VAL A 17 17.73 1.03 15.72
C VAL A 17 17.46 -0.47 15.73
N GLN A 18 16.19 -0.84 15.52
CA GLN A 18 15.77 -2.23 15.34
C GLN A 18 15.17 -2.39 13.92
N PRO A 19 15.99 -2.81 12.93
CA PRO A 19 15.50 -3.04 11.57
C PRO A 19 14.41 -4.11 11.54
N GLN A 20 13.38 -3.89 10.74
CA GLN A 20 12.28 -4.85 10.52
C GLN A 20 12.17 -5.20 9.02
N PRO A 21 13.14 -5.97 8.49
CA PRO A 21 13.19 -6.26 7.05
C PRO A 21 11.99 -7.03 6.53
N HIS A 22 11.27 -7.74 7.40
CA HIS A 22 10.05 -8.45 7.05
C HIS A 22 8.88 -7.53 6.67
N MET A 23 8.94 -6.26 7.05
CA MET A 23 7.91 -5.26 6.71
C MET A 23 8.04 -4.70 5.28
N VAL A 24 9.13 -5.01 4.57
CA VAL A 24 9.34 -4.56 3.19
C VAL A 24 9.52 -5.76 2.28
N ARG A 25 8.92 -5.72 1.09
CA ARG A 25 9.05 -6.73 0.05
C ARG A 25 9.67 -6.15 -1.21
N ASP A 26 10.55 -6.92 -1.83
CA ASP A 26 11.10 -6.64 -3.15
C ASP A 26 10.20 -7.20 -4.27
N VAL A 27 10.51 -6.84 -5.50
CA VAL A 27 9.75 -7.27 -6.68
C VAL A 27 9.69 -8.80 -6.85
N THR A 28 10.75 -9.52 -6.49
CA THR A 28 10.83 -10.98 -6.61
C THR A 28 9.86 -11.65 -5.63
N GLN A 29 9.84 -11.17 -4.40
CA GLN A 29 8.93 -11.65 -3.36
C GLN A 29 7.47 -11.38 -3.71
N VAL A 30 7.17 -10.19 -4.27
CA VAL A 30 5.81 -9.83 -4.70
C VAL A 30 5.38 -10.66 -5.93
N ALA A 31 6.28 -10.88 -6.89
CA ALA A 31 5.99 -11.74 -8.04
C ALA A 31 5.70 -13.19 -7.62
N HIS A 32 6.42 -13.69 -6.62
CA HIS A 32 6.17 -15.01 -6.05
C HIS A 32 4.80 -15.07 -5.36
N ALA A 33 4.48 -14.09 -4.51
CA ALA A 33 3.20 -13.99 -3.84
C ALA A 33 2.02 -13.90 -4.82
N ALA A 34 2.14 -13.08 -5.88
CA ALA A 34 1.14 -12.95 -6.92
C ALA A 34 0.89 -14.28 -7.68
N LYS A 35 1.96 -15.07 -7.90
CA LYS A 35 1.86 -16.39 -8.55
C LYS A 35 1.20 -17.42 -7.65
N LEU A 36 1.57 -17.49 -6.37
CA LEU A 36 1.06 -18.48 -5.42
C LEU A 36 -0.32 -18.11 -4.85
N ARG A 37 -0.70 -16.83 -4.88
CA ARG A 37 -1.92 -16.29 -4.26
C ARG A 37 -2.04 -16.58 -2.76
N ASP A 38 -0.90 -16.66 -2.09
CA ASP A 38 -0.78 -16.92 -0.66
C ASP A 38 -0.83 -15.63 0.19
N HIS A 39 -0.72 -14.47 -0.45
CA HIS A 39 -0.87 -13.14 0.13
C HIS A 39 -1.98 -12.36 -0.56
N GLU A 40 -2.64 -11.48 0.17
CA GLU A 40 -3.49 -10.43 -0.40
C GLU A 40 -2.61 -9.23 -0.82
N ILE A 41 -2.52 -8.97 -2.11
CA ILE A 41 -1.84 -7.78 -2.63
C ILE A 41 -2.88 -6.67 -2.77
N ILE A 42 -2.67 -5.53 -2.09
CA ILE A 42 -3.66 -4.46 -1.98
C ILE A 42 -3.08 -3.18 -2.57
N ASP A 43 -3.68 -2.68 -3.64
CA ASP A 43 -3.22 -1.50 -4.37
C ASP A 43 -3.99 -0.25 -3.94
N ALA A 44 -3.26 0.74 -3.44
CA ALA A 44 -3.77 2.00 -2.91
C ALA A 44 -4.07 3.08 -3.97
N ARG A 45 -3.76 2.82 -5.26
CA ARG A 45 -4.00 3.79 -6.34
C ARG A 45 -5.49 4.02 -6.57
N ALA A 46 -5.80 5.15 -7.22
CA ALA A 46 -7.15 5.41 -7.72
C ALA A 46 -7.62 4.29 -8.66
N ALA A 47 -8.89 3.93 -8.60
CA ALA A 47 -9.47 2.81 -9.33
C ALA A 47 -9.24 2.88 -10.85
N ALA A 48 -9.35 4.07 -11.45
CA ALA A 48 -9.10 4.22 -12.89
C ALA A 48 -7.66 3.89 -13.29
N ARG A 49 -6.66 4.20 -12.43
CA ARG A 49 -5.26 3.80 -12.68
C ARG A 49 -5.06 2.30 -12.49
N PHE A 50 -5.66 1.74 -11.46
CA PHE A 50 -5.65 0.29 -11.21
C PHE A 50 -6.22 -0.48 -12.40
N ARG A 51 -7.38 -0.08 -12.92
CA ARG A 51 -8.03 -0.72 -14.08
C ARG A 51 -7.30 -0.49 -15.40
N GLY A 52 -6.31 0.41 -15.45
CA GLY A 52 -5.62 0.78 -16.68
C GLY A 52 -6.39 1.76 -17.58
N GLU A 53 -7.42 2.41 -17.05
CA GLU A 53 -8.27 3.38 -17.74
C GLU A 53 -7.73 4.80 -17.71
N ALA A 54 -6.85 5.09 -16.77
CA ALA A 54 -6.18 6.38 -16.63
C ALA A 54 -4.67 6.22 -16.80
N PRO A 55 -3.99 7.23 -17.38
CA PRO A 55 -2.55 7.19 -17.57
C PRO A 55 -1.80 7.23 -16.24
N GLU A 56 -0.62 6.60 -16.22
CA GLU A 56 0.30 6.73 -15.10
C GLU A 56 0.98 8.12 -15.14
N PRO A 57 1.23 8.75 -13.96
CA PRO A 57 1.89 10.06 -13.89
C PRO A 57 3.32 10.06 -14.43
N ARG A 58 3.98 8.89 -14.39
CA ARG A 58 5.34 8.71 -14.91
C ARG A 58 5.28 8.06 -16.28
N GLN A 59 6.03 8.63 -17.24
CA GLN A 59 6.12 8.11 -18.60
C GLN A 59 6.77 6.71 -18.63
N GLY A 60 6.38 5.91 -19.61
CA GLY A 60 6.96 4.58 -19.83
C GLY A 60 6.43 3.46 -18.95
N LEU A 61 5.50 3.75 -18.04
CA LEU A 61 4.83 2.72 -17.24
C LEU A 61 3.64 2.12 -18.01
N ARG A 62 3.52 0.81 -17.95
CA ARG A 62 2.34 0.11 -18.46
C ARG A 62 1.10 0.47 -17.64
N ALA A 63 -0.07 0.50 -18.28
CA ALA A 63 -1.35 0.65 -17.60
C ALA A 63 -1.82 -0.68 -17.00
N GLY A 64 -2.50 -0.64 -15.86
CA GLY A 64 -3.05 -1.82 -15.19
C GLY A 64 -2.53 -2.04 -13.77
N HIS A 65 -2.52 -3.29 -13.31
CA HIS A 65 -2.17 -3.67 -11.94
C HIS A 65 -1.49 -5.05 -11.86
N ILE A 66 -0.99 -5.40 -10.69
CA ILE A 66 -0.40 -6.71 -10.38
C ILE A 66 -1.52 -7.76 -10.44
N PRO A 67 -1.38 -8.85 -11.23
CA PRO A 67 -2.44 -9.85 -11.36
C PRO A 67 -2.88 -10.45 -10.02
N GLY A 68 -4.19 -10.44 -9.78
CA GLY A 68 -4.81 -10.93 -8.55
C GLY A 68 -4.77 -9.96 -7.36
N SER A 69 -4.22 -8.75 -7.53
CA SER A 69 -4.31 -7.71 -6.52
C SER A 69 -5.74 -7.16 -6.38
N LYS A 70 -6.04 -6.60 -5.21
CA LYS A 70 -7.31 -5.91 -4.90
C LYS A 70 -7.09 -4.41 -4.87
N ASN A 71 -8.06 -3.64 -5.35
CA ASN A 71 -7.96 -2.19 -5.30
C ASN A 71 -8.68 -1.64 -4.06
N LEU A 72 -7.95 -0.92 -3.24
CA LEU A 72 -8.49 -0.11 -2.14
C LEU A 72 -7.83 1.27 -2.20
N PRO A 73 -8.39 2.24 -2.92
CA PRO A 73 -7.86 3.60 -2.93
C PRO A 73 -7.68 4.14 -1.52
N PHE A 74 -6.47 4.63 -1.19
CA PHE A 74 -6.15 5.07 0.17
C PHE A 74 -7.14 6.12 0.70
N THR A 75 -7.74 6.92 -0.18
CA THR A 75 -8.76 7.92 0.18
C THR A 75 -10.01 7.32 0.81
N GLN A 76 -10.32 6.05 0.53
CA GLN A 76 -11.45 5.36 1.15
C GLN A 76 -11.23 5.05 2.64
N LEU A 77 -10.01 5.15 3.13
CA LEU A 77 -9.66 4.99 4.54
C LEU A 77 -9.66 6.31 5.32
N LEU A 78 -9.94 7.42 4.63
CA LEU A 78 -9.92 8.76 5.20
C LEU A 78 -11.32 9.39 5.25
N ASN A 79 -11.54 10.23 6.25
CA ASN A 79 -12.68 11.14 6.36
C ASN A 79 -12.46 12.36 5.45
N GLY A 80 -13.51 13.16 5.28
CA GLY A 80 -13.44 14.40 4.48
C GLY A 80 -12.46 15.46 5.02
N ASP A 81 -12.09 15.38 6.28
CA ASP A 81 -11.07 16.23 6.93
C ASP A 81 -9.66 15.63 6.87
N HIS A 82 -9.47 14.57 6.08
CA HIS A 82 -8.23 13.82 5.91
C HIS A 82 -7.74 13.04 7.15
N THR A 83 -8.52 12.95 8.22
CA THR A 83 -8.22 12.02 9.31
C THR A 83 -8.57 10.59 8.91
N MET A 84 -7.94 9.60 9.55
CA MET A 84 -8.30 8.20 9.30
C MET A 84 -9.68 7.88 9.88
N LYS A 85 -10.43 7.07 9.16
CA LYS A 85 -11.69 6.49 9.61
C LYS A 85 -11.51 5.69 10.91
N THR A 86 -12.60 5.36 11.57
CA THR A 86 -12.62 4.48 12.74
C THR A 86 -12.17 3.06 12.37
N ILE A 87 -11.74 2.29 13.37
CA ILE A 87 -11.30 0.91 13.18
C ILE A 87 -12.36 0.04 12.49
N PRO A 88 -13.64 0.04 12.92
CA PRO A 88 -14.70 -0.73 12.24
C PRO A 88 -14.94 -0.30 10.79
N GLU A 89 -14.90 1.00 10.52
CA GLU A 89 -15.07 1.51 9.15
C GLU A 89 -13.91 1.08 8.24
N MET A 90 -12.66 1.20 8.71
CA MET A 90 -11.50 0.74 7.94
C MET A 90 -11.57 -0.76 7.65
N ALA A 91 -11.92 -1.59 8.64
CA ALA A 91 -12.11 -3.03 8.44
C ALA A 91 -13.18 -3.32 7.38
N GLY A 92 -14.29 -2.55 7.41
CA GLY A 92 -15.35 -2.64 6.41
C GLY A 92 -14.88 -2.27 5.00
N GLU A 93 -14.00 -1.27 4.85
CA GLU A 93 -13.45 -0.91 3.52
C GLU A 93 -12.56 -2.03 2.96
N PHE A 94 -11.72 -2.69 3.76
CA PHE A 94 -10.96 -3.86 3.31
C PHE A 94 -11.88 -5.00 2.87
N GLN A 95 -12.94 -5.28 3.61
CA GLN A 95 -13.91 -6.33 3.24
C GLN A 95 -14.66 -5.99 1.94
N LYS A 96 -15.10 -4.74 1.77
CA LYS A 96 -15.74 -4.27 0.52
C LYS A 96 -14.82 -4.39 -0.68
N ALA A 97 -13.51 -4.17 -0.50
CA ALA A 97 -12.51 -4.36 -1.52
C ALA A 97 -12.23 -5.85 -1.83
N GLY A 98 -12.88 -6.78 -1.14
CA GLY A 98 -12.70 -8.22 -1.32
C GLY A 98 -11.39 -8.76 -0.74
N VAL A 99 -10.80 -8.05 0.23
CA VAL A 99 -9.56 -8.47 0.90
C VAL A 99 -9.88 -9.53 1.96
N ASP A 100 -9.22 -10.67 1.85
CA ASP A 100 -9.26 -11.73 2.86
C ASP A 100 -8.26 -11.43 3.98
N LEU A 101 -8.75 -10.84 5.07
CA LEU A 101 -7.91 -10.48 6.21
C LEU A 101 -7.33 -11.69 6.98
N SER A 102 -7.69 -12.92 6.64
CA SER A 102 -7.07 -14.12 7.21
C SER A 102 -5.69 -14.42 6.61
N LYS A 103 -5.42 -13.94 5.39
CA LYS A 103 -4.15 -14.10 4.70
C LYS A 103 -3.16 -12.99 5.05
N PRO A 104 -1.84 -13.24 4.94
CA PRO A 104 -0.84 -12.18 4.95
C PRO A 104 -1.13 -11.13 3.87
N ALA A 105 -0.81 -9.86 4.14
CA ALA A 105 -1.07 -8.77 3.20
C ALA A 105 0.22 -8.10 2.70
N ILE A 106 0.20 -7.69 1.43
CA ILE A 106 1.23 -6.83 0.83
C ILE A 106 0.55 -5.58 0.30
N THR A 107 0.91 -4.43 0.82
CA THR A 107 0.40 -3.16 0.31
C THR A 107 1.29 -2.62 -0.80
N THR A 108 0.68 -2.06 -1.83
CA THR A 108 1.38 -1.42 -2.96
C THR A 108 0.65 -0.17 -3.41
N CYS A 109 1.28 0.66 -4.22
CA CYS A 109 0.64 1.81 -4.87
C CYS A 109 1.40 2.24 -6.14
N GLY A 110 1.53 3.54 -6.38
CA GLY A 110 2.37 4.07 -7.47
C GLY A 110 3.87 4.05 -7.14
N SER A 111 4.26 4.42 -5.92
CA SER A 111 5.65 4.64 -5.50
C SER A 111 5.89 4.39 -4.00
N GLY A 112 5.13 3.52 -3.37
CA GLY A 112 5.25 3.16 -1.96
C GLY A 112 4.55 4.12 -0.97
N VAL A 113 4.40 5.39 -1.31
CA VAL A 113 3.93 6.44 -0.37
C VAL A 113 2.52 6.18 0.15
N THR A 114 1.52 6.04 -0.73
CA THR A 114 0.13 5.82 -0.31
C THR A 114 -0.14 4.38 0.14
N ALA A 115 0.71 3.44 -0.22
CA ALA A 115 0.70 2.08 0.31
C ALA A 115 0.91 2.07 1.83
N ALA A 116 1.72 3.00 2.36
CA ALA A 116 1.93 3.14 3.80
C ALA A 116 0.66 3.53 4.57
N VAL A 117 -0.29 4.23 3.93
CA VAL A 117 -1.61 4.51 4.53
C VAL A 117 -2.39 3.21 4.76
N LEU A 118 -2.36 2.30 3.78
CA LEU A 118 -2.98 0.98 3.92
C LEU A 118 -2.29 0.15 5.01
N SER A 119 -0.96 0.16 5.05
CA SER A 119 -0.19 -0.51 6.10
C SER A 119 -0.56 0.01 7.49
N LEU A 120 -0.65 1.34 7.67
CA LEU A 120 -1.09 1.93 8.93
C LEU A 120 -2.53 1.52 9.29
N ALA A 121 -3.42 1.46 8.30
CA ALA A 121 -4.80 1.01 8.53
C ALA A 121 -4.85 -0.46 8.97
N LEU A 122 -4.07 -1.34 8.33
CA LEU A 122 -3.93 -2.75 8.73
C LEU A 122 -3.43 -2.86 10.17
N GLU A 123 -2.38 -2.10 10.54
CA GLU A 123 -1.89 -2.03 11.92
C GLU A 123 -3.00 -1.62 12.92
N ARG A 124 -3.76 -0.58 12.59
CA ARG A 124 -4.83 -0.07 13.45
C ARG A 124 -5.98 -1.04 13.64
N ILE A 125 -6.33 -1.83 12.62
CA ILE A 125 -7.35 -2.88 12.74
C ILE A 125 -6.82 -4.17 13.38
N GLY A 126 -5.54 -4.20 13.79
CA GLY A 126 -4.90 -5.33 14.47
C GLY A 126 -4.30 -6.39 13.54
N LYS A 127 -4.27 -6.15 12.22
CA LYS A 127 -3.65 -7.05 11.24
C LYS A 127 -2.13 -6.80 11.21
N LYS A 128 -1.37 -7.63 11.95
CA LYS A 128 0.09 -7.48 12.10
C LYS A 128 0.89 -8.15 10.99
N ASP A 129 0.30 -9.11 10.33
CA ASP A 129 0.91 -9.89 9.25
C ASP A 129 0.74 -9.16 7.93
N HIS A 130 1.47 -8.06 7.78
CA HIS A 130 1.50 -7.29 6.54
C HIS A 130 2.91 -6.75 6.24
N SER A 131 3.13 -6.41 4.99
CA SER A 131 4.36 -5.80 4.48
C SER A 131 4.05 -4.82 3.36
N LEU A 132 5.02 -4.01 2.98
CA LEU A 132 4.91 -3.00 1.95
C LEU A 132 5.85 -3.32 0.78
N TYR A 133 5.35 -3.27 -0.44
CA TYR A 133 6.15 -3.30 -1.65
C TYR A 133 6.56 -1.87 -2.02
N ASP A 134 7.79 -1.48 -1.66
CA ASP A 134 8.28 -0.12 -1.83
C ASP A 134 8.41 0.28 -3.30
N GLY A 135 8.97 -0.59 -4.15
CA GLY A 135 9.09 -0.35 -5.60
C GLY A 135 7.76 -0.07 -6.28
N SER A 136 6.68 -0.69 -5.80
CA SER A 136 5.31 -0.45 -6.23
C SER A 136 5.13 -0.51 -7.76
N TRP A 137 4.11 0.17 -8.29
CA TRP A 137 3.85 0.18 -9.74
C TRP A 137 4.97 0.81 -10.55
N THR A 138 5.70 1.78 -9.97
CA THR A 138 6.85 2.39 -10.62
C THR A 138 7.92 1.37 -10.98
N GLU A 139 8.13 0.36 -10.15
CA GLU A 139 9.03 -0.74 -10.45
C GLU A 139 8.34 -1.82 -11.30
N TRP A 140 7.20 -2.36 -10.84
CA TRP A 140 6.48 -3.44 -11.53
C TRP A 140 6.12 -3.09 -12.98
N GLY A 141 5.61 -1.90 -13.20
CA GLY A 141 5.16 -1.43 -14.52
C GLY A 141 6.29 -1.28 -15.54
N GLN A 142 7.56 -1.20 -15.10
CA GLN A 142 8.72 -1.13 -15.98
C GLN A 142 9.21 -2.49 -16.46
N PHE A 143 9.00 -3.57 -15.69
CA PHE A 143 9.51 -4.89 -16.05
C PHE A 143 8.65 -5.55 -17.13
N PRO A 144 9.15 -5.69 -18.38
CA PRO A 144 8.36 -6.28 -19.47
C PRO A 144 8.05 -7.75 -19.24
N THR A 145 8.82 -8.44 -18.40
CA THR A 145 8.67 -9.87 -18.08
C THR A 145 7.61 -10.14 -17.01
N LEU A 146 7.17 -9.12 -16.28
CA LEU A 146 6.11 -9.27 -15.28
C LEU A 146 4.73 -9.10 -15.91
N ASN A 147 3.82 -9.98 -15.55
CA ASN A 147 2.45 -9.91 -16.05
C ASN A 147 1.71 -8.69 -15.48
N VAL A 148 0.81 -8.15 -16.28
CA VAL A 148 -0.07 -7.04 -15.93
C VAL A 148 -1.50 -7.45 -16.23
N ALA A 149 -2.41 -7.13 -15.31
CA ALA A 149 -3.85 -7.25 -15.50
C ALA A 149 -4.46 -5.85 -15.67
N THR A 150 -5.64 -5.79 -16.27
CA THR A 150 -6.47 -4.60 -16.44
C THR A 150 -7.92 -4.93 -16.07
N GLY A 151 -8.75 -3.91 -15.84
CA GLY A 151 -10.10 -4.10 -15.35
C GLY A 151 -10.15 -4.26 -13.83
N ASP A 152 -11.16 -4.91 -13.31
CA ASP A 152 -11.42 -5.02 -11.86
C ASP A 152 -10.75 -6.23 -11.20
N SER A 153 -10.08 -7.08 -11.98
CA SER A 153 -9.42 -8.31 -11.46
C SER A 153 -8.34 -8.85 -12.41
#